data_726369bbe1a74adb6a21da860e36db32
#
_entry.id   726369bbe1a74adb6a21da860e36db32
#
_cell.length_a   1.000
_cell.length_b   1.000
_cell.length_c   1.000
_cell.angle_alpha   90.00
_cell.angle_beta   90.00
_cell.angle_gamma   90.00
#
_symmetry.space_group_name_H-M   'P 1'
#
loop_
_entity.id
_entity.type
_entity.pdbx_description
1 polymer ?
#
loop_
_entity_poly.entity_id
_entity_poly.type
_entity_poly.pdbx_seq_one_letter_code
_entity_poly.pdbx_strand_id
1 'polypeptide(L)'
;MQRETVWLVEDEQGIADTLVYMLQQEGFAVEVFERGLPVLDKARQLVPDVMILDVGLPDISGFELCRQLLALHPALPVLFLTARSEEVDRLLGLEIGADDYVAKPFSPREVCARVRTLLRRVKKFSSPSPVIRIGHFELNEPAAQISWFDTPLTLTRYEFLLLKTLLKSPGRVW
;
A
#
# COMPACT_ATOMS: atom_id res chain seq x y z
N MET A 1 -20.65 -8.71 9.37
CA MET A 1 -19.35 -8.55 8.68
C MET A 1 -18.89 -7.13 8.88
N GLN A 2 -17.68 -6.95 9.37
CA GLN A 2 -17.10 -5.62 9.52
C GLN A 2 -16.74 -5.08 8.12
N ARG A 3 -17.16 -3.86 7.80
CA ARG A 3 -16.82 -3.22 6.52
C ARG A 3 -15.35 -2.84 6.52
N GLU A 4 -14.67 -3.08 5.41
CA GLU A 4 -13.30 -2.62 5.21
C GLU A 4 -13.26 -1.10 5.18
N THR A 5 -12.27 -0.52 5.85
CA THR A 5 -12.11 0.92 6.01
C THR A 5 -11.10 1.48 5.02
N VAL A 6 -11.51 2.52 4.33
CA VAL A 6 -10.68 3.28 3.39
C VAL A 6 -10.49 4.68 3.93
N TRP A 7 -9.24 5.12 4.09
CA TRP A 7 -8.95 6.53 4.31
C TRP A 7 -8.55 7.17 3.00
N LEU A 8 -9.28 8.22 2.62
CA LEU A 8 -9.06 9.02 1.42
C LEU A 8 -8.50 10.37 1.82
N VAL A 9 -7.29 10.69 1.38
CA VAL A 9 -6.64 11.98 1.61
C VAL A 9 -6.57 12.72 0.29
N GLU A 10 -7.48 13.68 0.11
CA GLU A 10 -7.70 14.42 -1.14
C GLU A 10 -8.30 15.79 -0.78
N ASP A 11 -7.69 16.87 -1.21
CA ASP A 11 -8.12 18.24 -0.92
C ASP A 11 -9.13 18.78 -1.96
N GLU A 12 -9.20 18.18 -3.14
CA GLU A 12 -10.20 18.51 -4.14
C GLU A 12 -11.55 17.85 -3.83
N GLN A 13 -12.48 18.61 -3.26
CA GLN A 13 -13.75 18.11 -2.79
C GLN A 13 -14.56 17.36 -3.87
N GLY A 14 -14.56 17.84 -5.12
CA GLY A 14 -15.28 17.17 -6.22
C GLY A 14 -14.74 15.76 -6.53
N ILE A 15 -13.43 15.56 -6.40
CA ILE A 15 -12.79 14.24 -6.54
C ILE A 15 -13.13 13.38 -5.32
N ALA A 16 -12.98 13.93 -4.12
CA ALA A 16 -13.27 13.23 -2.88
C ALA A 16 -14.72 12.73 -2.84
N ASP A 17 -15.70 13.60 -3.11
CA ASP A 17 -17.13 13.24 -3.10
C ASP A 17 -17.44 12.12 -4.09
N THR A 18 -16.87 12.18 -5.28
CA THR A 18 -17.07 11.14 -6.31
C THR A 18 -16.51 9.79 -5.87
N LEU A 19 -15.29 9.80 -5.32
CA LEU A 19 -14.64 8.57 -4.82
C LEU A 19 -15.36 8.00 -3.60
N VAL A 20 -15.78 8.85 -2.67
CA VAL A 20 -16.58 8.44 -1.49
C VAL A 20 -17.84 7.72 -1.94
N TYR A 21 -18.61 8.34 -2.84
CA TYR A 21 -19.83 7.73 -3.36
C TYR A 21 -19.58 6.35 -3.95
N MET A 22 -18.60 6.23 -4.83
CA MET A 22 -18.29 4.97 -5.51
C MET A 22 -17.78 3.90 -4.54
N LEU A 23 -16.89 4.25 -3.63
CA LEU A 23 -16.34 3.31 -2.64
C LEU A 23 -17.42 2.82 -1.67
N GLN A 24 -18.35 3.69 -1.27
CA GLN A 24 -19.49 3.30 -0.43
C GLN A 24 -20.45 2.37 -1.16
N GLN A 25 -20.68 2.58 -2.46
CA GLN A 25 -21.48 1.65 -3.28
C GLN A 25 -20.84 0.25 -3.35
N GLU A 26 -19.51 0.18 -3.32
CA GLU A 26 -18.76 -1.08 -3.26
C GLU A 26 -18.73 -1.71 -1.85
N GLY A 27 -19.34 -1.06 -0.86
CA GLY A 27 -19.49 -1.57 0.51
C GLY A 27 -18.38 -1.16 1.49
N PHE A 28 -17.48 -0.28 1.09
CA PHE A 28 -16.42 0.24 1.98
C PHE A 28 -16.95 1.28 2.97
N ALA A 29 -16.32 1.35 4.14
CA ALA A 29 -16.45 2.49 5.04
C ALA A 29 -15.37 3.50 4.70
N VAL A 30 -15.74 4.72 4.30
CA VAL A 30 -14.78 5.72 3.83
C VAL A 30 -14.69 6.88 4.81
N GLU A 31 -13.48 7.26 5.15
CA GLU A 31 -13.18 8.48 5.89
C GLU A 31 -12.30 9.40 5.05
N VAL A 32 -12.67 10.68 4.96
CA VAL A 32 -12.02 11.67 4.12
C VAL A 32 -11.19 12.63 4.96
N PHE A 33 -10.01 12.97 4.46
CA PHE A 33 -9.12 13.99 5.00
C PHE A 33 -8.72 14.95 3.89
N GLU A 34 -8.86 16.24 4.12
CA GLU A 34 -8.43 17.28 3.17
C GLU A 34 -6.94 17.63 3.34
N ARG A 35 -6.29 17.09 4.38
CA ARG A 35 -4.90 17.37 4.76
C ARG A 35 -4.22 16.13 5.29
N GLY A 36 -2.90 16.07 5.12
CA GLY A 36 -2.12 14.91 5.52
C GLY A 36 -1.74 14.88 7.01
N LEU A 37 -1.47 16.03 7.64
CA LEU A 37 -1.02 16.05 9.05
C LEU A 37 -2.05 15.44 10.02
N PRO A 38 -3.36 15.71 9.93
CA PRO A 38 -4.36 15.04 10.78
C PRO A 38 -4.39 13.53 10.62
N VAL A 39 -4.02 13.02 9.44
CA VAL A 39 -3.93 11.58 9.17
C VAL A 39 -2.84 10.92 10.01
N LEU A 40 -1.68 11.56 10.13
CA LEU A 40 -0.57 11.05 10.95
C LEU A 40 -0.93 10.94 12.42
N ASP A 41 -1.64 11.94 12.95
CA ASP A 41 -2.08 11.92 14.36
C ASP A 41 -3.08 10.79 14.60
N LYS A 42 -4.01 10.58 13.68
CA LYS A 42 -4.98 9.51 13.77
C LYS A 42 -4.36 8.13 13.57
N ALA A 43 -3.38 8.01 12.66
CA ALA A 43 -2.70 6.76 12.36
C ALA A 43 -1.89 6.18 13.55
N ARG A 44 -1.60 6.98 14.55
CA ARG A 44 -1.00 6.51 15.82
C ARG A 44 -1.96 5.69 16.66
N GLN A 45 -3.27 5.81 16.46
CA GLN A 45 -4.31 5.16 17.25
C GLN A 45 -5.11 4.14 16.46
N LEU A 46 -5.37 4.43 15.19
CA LEU A 46 -6.17 3.62 14.29
C LEU A 46 -5.46 3.50 12.94
N VAL A 47 -5.64 2.37 12.28
CA VAL A 47 -5.13 2.14 10.92
C VAL A 47 -6.27 1.67 10.03
N PRO A 48 -6.43 2.22 8.82
CA PRO A 48 -7.42 1.71 7.86
C PRO A 48 -6.92 0.42 7.19
N ASP A 49 -7.82 -0.26 6.49
CA ASP A 49 -7.47 -1.42 5.69
C ASP A 49 -6.72 -1.05 4.40
N VAL A 50 -6.96 0.17 3.89
CA VAL A 50 -6.26 0.74 2.74
C VAL A 50 -6.28 2.26 2.79
N MET A 51 -5.21 2.88 2.28
CA MET A 51 -5.07 4.33 2.17
C MET A 51 -5.05 4.75 0.70
N ILE A 52 -5.80 5.81 0.38
CA ILE A 52 -5.73 6.51 -0.91
C ILE A 52 -5.17 7.90 -0.64
N LEU A 53 -4.04 8.25 -1.25
CA LEU A 53 -3.33 9.51 -1.01
C LEU A 53 -3.18 10.31 -2.29
N ASP A 54 -3.65 11.55 -2.28
CA ASP A 54 -3.19 12.53 -3.26
C ASP A 54 -1.74 12.95 -2.97
N VAL A 55 -0.94 13.09 -4.02
CA VAL A 55 0.45 13.56 -3.92
C VAL A 55 0.50 15.06 -3.60
N GLY A 56 -0.45 15.83 -4.13
CA GLY A 56 -0.46 17.32 -4.09
C GLY A 56 -1.22 17.91 -2.92
N LEU A 57 -1.07 17.40 -1.69
CA LEU A 57 -1.75 17.92 -0.51
C LEU A 57 -1.23 19.32 -0.07
N PRO A 58 -2.07 20.15 0.59
CA PRO A 58 -1.73 21.54 0.91
C PRO A 58 -0.74 21.71 2.07
N ASP A 59 -0.63 20.73 2.97
CA ASP A 59 0.16 20.83 4.21
C ASP A 59 1.42 19.97 4.22
N ILE A 60 1.38 18.81 3.60
CA ILE A 60 2.49 17.88 3.49
C ILE A 60 2.40 17.15 2.15
N SER A 61 3.53 16.89 1.50
CA SER A 61 3.54 16.05 0.29
C SER A 61 2.96 14.66 0.58
N GLY A 62 2.13 14.14 -0.32
CA GLY A 62 1.60 12.77 -0.21
C GLY A 62 2.71 11.72 -0.11
N PHE A 63 3.86 11.94 -0.75
CA PHE A 63 5.03 11.06 -0.63
C PHE A 63 5.62 11.05 0.78
N GLU A 64 5.80 12.21 1.38
CA GLU A 64 6.31 12.32 2.75
C GLU A 64 5.31 11.75 3.76
N LEU A 65 4.01 12.02 3.57
CA LEU A 65 2.95 11.41 4.35
C LEU A 65 3.02 9.88 4.28
N CYS A 66 3.12 9.31 3.09
CA CYS A 66 3.24 7.87 2.89
C CYS A 66 4.46 7.29 3.61
N ARG A 67 5.61 7.94 3.48
CA ARG A 67 6.86 7.51 4.14
C ARG A 67 6.68 7.42 5.66
N GLN A 68 6.07 8.42 6.27
CA GLN A 68 5.81 8.44 7.71
C GLN A 68 4.76 7.42 8.13
N LEU A 69 3.70 7.25 7.34
CA LEU A 69 2.67 6.23 7.60
C LEU A 69 3.23 4.81 7.53
N LEU A 70 4.07 4.51 6.54
CA LEU A 70 4.70 3.19 6.39
C LEU A 70 5.77 2.93 7.45
N ALA A 71 6.39 3.97 8.02
CA ALA A 71 7.24 3.82 9.19
C ALA A 71 6.45 3.39 10.45
N LEU A 72 5.20 3.84 10.58
CA LEU A 72 4.30 3.43 11.66
C LEU A 72 3.62 2.09 11.37
N HIS A 73 3.20 1.87 10.14
CA HIS A 73 2.41 0.72 9.69
C HIS A 73 2.98 0.15 8.38
N PRO A 74 4.05 -0.65 8.44
CA PRO A 74 4.75 -1.14 7.23
C PRO A 74 3.90 -2.01 6.30
N ALA A 75 2.82 -2.59 6.81
CA ALA A 75 1.92 -3.45 6.03
C ALA A 75 0.70 -2.70 5.45
N LEU A 76 0.57 -1.39 5.71
CA LEU A 76 -0.54 -0.58 5.22
C LEU A 76 -0.51 -0.48 3.69
N PRO A 77 -1.54 -0.94 2.97
CA PRO A 77 -1.62 -0.75 1.53
C PRO A 77 -1.88 0.71 1.19
N VAL A 78 -1.10 1.27 0.27
CA VAL A 78 -1.20 2.66 -0.17
C VAL A 78 -1.37 2.74 -1.67
N LEU A 79 -2.42 3.44 -2.11
CA LEU A 79 -2.70 3.82 -3.48
C LEU A 79 -2.50 5.33 -3.64
N PHE A 80 -1.59 5.74 -4.51
CA PHE A 80 -1.44 7.15 -4.84
C PHE A 80 -2.40 7.63 -5.93
N LEU A 81 -2.93 8.84 -5.73
CA LEU A 81 -3.51 9.65 -6.78
C LEU A 81 -2.52 10.74 -7.17
N THR A 82 -2.23 10.92 -8.44
CA THR A 82 -1.25 11.91 -8.90
C THR A 82 -1.72 12.63 -10.15
N ALA A 83 -1.58 13.96 -10.16
CA ALA A 83 -1.79 14.77 -11.36
C ALA A 83 -0.66 14.60 -12.39
N ARG A 84 0.47 14.01 -12.01
CA ARG A 84 1.67 13.92 -12.83
C ARG A 84 1.85 12.53 -13.37
N SER A 85 1.96 12.46 -14.69
CA SER A 85 2.31 11.24 -15.44
C SER A 85 3.83 11.04 -15.54
N GLU A 86 4.63 11.82 -14.82
CA GLU A 86 6.08 11.75 -14.94
C GLU A 86 6.62 10.45 -14.33
N GLU A 87 7.46 9.80 -15.08
CA GLU A 87 8.12 8.54 -14.73
C GLU A 87 8.88 8.64 -13.39
N VAL A 88 9.38 9.85 -13.07
CA VAL A 88 10.08 10.16 -11.82
C VAL A 88 9.16 10.03 -10.59
N ASP A 89 7.92 10.50 -10.67
CA ASP A 89 6.96 10.40 -9.55
C ASP A 89 6.53 8.94 -9.32
N ARG A 90 6.46 8.16 -10.40
CA ARG A 90 6.19 6.71 -10.31
C ARG A 90 7.32 5.96 -9.64
N LEU A 91 8.56 6.26 -10.00
CA LEU A 91 9.75 5.65 -9.39
C LEU A 91 9.86 6.03 -7.91
N LEU A 92 9.64 7.30 -7.58
CA LEU A 92 9.67 7.78 -6.20
C LEU A 92 8.60 7.10 -5.33
N GLY A 93 7.38 6.97 -5.85
CA GLY A 93 6.29 6.27 -5.15
C GLY A 93 6.61 4.79 -4.89
N LEU A 94 7.25 4.11 -5.84
CA LEU A 94 7.67 2.71 -5.68
C LEU A 94 8.83 2.57 -4.69
N GLU A 95 9.79 3.49 -4.68
CA GLU A 95 10.91 3.51 -3.73
C GLU A 95 10.43 3.74 -2.28
N ILE A 96 9.39 4.56 -2.10
CA ILE A 96 8.78 4.82 -0.78
C ILE A 96 8.03 3.59 -0.26
N GLY A 97 7.59 2.68 -1.14
CA GLY A 97 6.89 1.46 -0.77
C GLY A 97 5.38 1.50 -0.96
N ALA A 98 4.86 2.44 -1.75
CA ALA A 98 3.46 2.41 -2.20
C ALA A 98 3.18 1.15 -3.05
N ASP A 99 1.95 0.68 -2.98
CA ASP A 99 1.56 -0.56 -3.64
C ASP A 99 1.07 -0.35 -5.08
N ASP A 100 0.49 0.81 -5.35
CA ASP A 100 -0.02 1.19 -6.67
C ASP A 100 -0.24 2.70 -6.76
N TYR A 101 -0.50 3.20 -7.96
CA TYR A 101 -0.85 4.60 -8.20
C TYR A 101 -1.78 4.74 -9.39
N VAL A 102 -2.54 5.85 -9.42
CA VAL A 102 -3.47 6.21 -10.49
C VAL A 102 -3.21 7.65 -10.88
N ALA A 103 -3.01 7.89 -12.17
CA ALA A 103 -2.83 9.23 -12.71
C ALA A 103 -4.18 9.93 -12.92
N LYS A 104 -4.26 11.21 -12.52
CA LYS A 104 -5.39 12.09 -12.85
C LYS A 104 -5.28 12.57 -14.32
N PRO A 105 -6.35 12.62 -15.09
CA PRO A 105 -7.72 12.24 -14.76
C PRO A 105 -7.94 10.72 -14.78
N PHE A 106 -8.70 10.19 -13.85
CA PHE A 106 -8.98 8.77 -13.71
C PHE A 106 -10.50 8.48 -13.70
N SER A 107 -10.85 7.24 -13.99
CA SER A 107 -12.18 6.72 -13.74
C SER A 107 -12.31 6.33 -12.26
N PRO A 108 -13.36 6.77 -11.52
CA PRO A 108 -13.61 6.30 -10.15
C PRO A 108 -13.71 4.77 -10.05
N ARG A 109 -14.20 4.11 -11.09
CA ARG A 109 -14.25 2.63 -11.17
C ARG A 109 -12.86 2.01 -11.18
N GLU A 110 -11.89 2.66 -11.81
CA GLU A 110 -10.49 2.21 -11.81
C GLU A 110 -9.93 2.24 -10.39
N VAL A 111 -10.14 3.33 -9.65
CA VAL A 111 -9.70 3.45 -8.26
C VAL A 111 -10.32 2.35 -7.39
N CYS A 112 -11.63 2.13 -7.49
CA CYS A 112 -12.32 1.05 -6.76
C CYS A 112 -11.76 -0.34 -7.10
N ALA A 113 -11.47 -0.62 -8.37
CA ALA A 113 -10.91 -1.89 -8.80
C ALA A 113 -9.50 -2.12 -8.22
N ARG A 114 -8.67 -1.08 -8.16
CA ARG A 114 -7.34 -1.14 -7.55
C ARG A 114 -7.39 -1.32 -6.04
N VAL A 115 -8.28 -0.62 -5.35
CA VAL A 115 -8.54 -0.81 -3.90
C VAL A 115 -8.91 -2.26 -3.61
N ARG A 116 -9.85 -2.84 -4.34
CA ARG A 116 -10.21 -4.27 -4.20
C ARG A 116 -9.03 -5.20 -4.41
N THR A 117 -8.19 -4.89 -5.40
CA THR A 117 -7.01 -5.71 -5.71
C THR A 117 -5.99 -5.66 -4.57
N LEU A 118 -5.75 -4.48 -4.00
CA LEU A 118 -4.85 -4.30 -2.86
C LEU A 118 -5.35 -5.06 -1.63
N LEU A 119 -6.62 -4.89 -1.27
CA LEU A 119 -7.23 -5.59 -0.13
C LEU A 119 -7.23 -7.11 -0.29
N ARG A 120 -7.48 -7.62 -1.50
CA ARG A 120 -7.39 -9.06 -1.77
C ARG A 120 -5.97 -9.59 -1.60
N ARG A 121 -4.94 -8.82 -1.97
CA ARG A 121 -3.54 -9.20 -1.71
C ARG A 121 -3.28 -9.33 -0.23
N VAL A 122 -3.67 -8.33 0.57
CA VAL A 122 -3.52 -8.35 2.03
C VAL A 122 -4.21 -9.57 2.65
N LYS A 123 -5.44 -9.88 2.26
CA LYS A 123 -6.16 -11.06 2.76
C LYS A 123 -5.47 -12.37 2.40
N LYS A 124 -4.92 -12.51 1.20
CA LYS A 124 -4.13 -13.68 0.82
C LYS A 124 -2.86 -13.83 1.66
N PHE A 125 -2.27 -12.72 2.08
CA PHE A 125 -1.09 -12.71 2.93
C PHE A 125 -1.40 -12.91 4.43
N SER A 126 -2.64 -12.66 4.86
CA SER A 126 -3.09 -12.88 6.25
C SER A 126 -3.54 -14.32 6.53
N SER A 127 -3.70 -15.16 5.51
CA SER A 127 -3.93 -16.59 5.70
C SER A 127 -2.64 -17.25 6.18
N PRO A 128 -2.68 -18.21 7.14
CA PRO A 128 -1.50 -18.92 7.57
C PRO A 128 -0.98 -19.79 6.42
N SER A 129 -0.16 -19.19 5.57
CA SER A 129 0.57 -19.94 4.55
C SER A 129 1.77 -20.59 5.20
N PRO A 130 2.13 -21.82 4.83
CA PRO A 130 3.29 -22.49 5.40
C PRO A 130 4.54 -21.65 5.16
N VAL A 131 5.32 -21.47 6.21
CA VAL A 131 6.68 -20.93 6.09
C VAL A 131 7.49 -21.92 5.27
N ILE A 132 8.03 -21.48 4.16
CA ILE A 132 8.86 -22.31 3.28
C ILE A 132 10.29 -22.23 3.79
N ARG A 133 10.86 -23.37 4.20
CA ARG A 133 12.25 -23.48 4.60
C ARG A 133 13.11 -23.95 3.43
N ILE A 134 14.13 -23.17 3.10
CA ILE A 134 15.08 -23.47 2.02
C ILE A 134 16.50 -23.30 2.58
N GLY A 135 17.14 -24.39 2.94
CA GLY A 135 18.41 -24.35 3.68
C GLY A 135 18.24 -23.64 5.01
N HIS A 136 18.99 -22.59 5.22
CA HIS A 136 18.89 -21.75 6.44
C HIS A 136 17.95 -20.54 6.30
N PHE A 137 17.29 -20.43 5.15
CA PHE A 137 16.30 -19.38 4.91
C PHE A 137 14.90 -19.86 5.27
N GLU A 138 14.14 -18.98 5.92
CA GLU A 138 12.71 -19.10 6.12
C GLU A 138 12.00 -18.01 5.33
N LEU A 139 11.20 -18.42 4.35
CA LEU A 139 10.39 -17.52 3.53
C LEU A 139 8.95 -17.53 4.05
N ASN A 140 8.53 -16.41 4.61
CA ASN A 140 7.15 -16.14 4.94
C ASN A 140 6.56 -15.21 3.86
N GLU A 141 5.95 -15.79 2.83
CA GLU A 141 5.40 -15.00 1.71
C GLU A 141 4.28 -14.05 2.14
N PRO A 142 3.34 -14.48 3.01
CA PRO A 142 2.29 -13.60 3.51
C PRO A 142 2.81 -12.37 4.25
N ALA A 143 3.81 -12.54 5.09
CA ALA A 143 4.40 -11.45 5.85
C ALA A 143 5.43 -10.64 5.03
N ALA A 144 5.68 -11.02 3.76
CA ALA A 144 6.76 -10.48 2.94
C ALA A 144 8.11 -10.45 3.69
N GLN A 145 8.38 -11.51 4.45
CA GLN A 145 9.54 -11.60 5.33
C GLN A 145 10.41 -12.79 4.94
N ILE A 146 11.71 -12.57 4.93
CA ILE A 146 12.70 -13.63 4.83
C ILE A 146 13.59 -13.54 6.06
N SER A 147 13.79 -14.68 6.72
CA SER A 147 14.72 -14.81 7.85
C SER A 147 15.89 -15.71 7.44
N TRP A 148 17.06 -15.43 7.99
CA TRP A 148 18.24 -16.27 7.85
C TRP A 148 18.77 -16.62 9.24
N PHE A 149 18.88 -17.92 9.52
CA PHE A 149 19.16 -18.44 10.87
C PHE A 149 18.27 -17.78 11.95
N ASP A 150 16.96 -17.83 11.75
CA ASP A 150 15.93 -17.24 12.63
C ASP A 150 16.02 -15.71 12.82
N THR A 151 16.92 -15.03 12.09
CA THR A 151 17.06 -13.57 12.13
C THR A 151 16.33 -12.95 10.94
N PRO A 152 15.30 -12.11 11.17
CA PRO A 152 14.61 -11.42 10.09
C PRO A 152 15.55 -10.48 9.33
N LEU A 153 15.52 -10.56 7.99
CA LEU A 153 16.26 -9.66 7.12
C LEU A 153 15.44 -8.39 6.88
N THR A 154 16.08 -7.24 7.01
CA THR A 154 15.48 -5.94 6.65
C THR A 154 15.68 -5.72 5.16
N LEU A 155 14.66 -6.03 4.36
CA LEU A 155 14.71 -5.96 2.91
C LEU A 155 13.71 -4.92 2.39
N THR A 156 14.12 -4.20 1.37
CA THR A 156 13.20 -3.44 0.53
C THR A 156 12.29 -4.41 -0.26
N ARG A 157 11.19 -3.90 -0.79
CA ARG A 157 10.27 -4.73 -1.59
C ARG A 157 10.96 -5.43 -2.77
N TYR A 158 11.86 -4.75 -3.45
CA TYR A 158 12.58 -5.33 -4.60
C TYR A 158 13.60 -6.38 -4.16
N GLU A 159 14.33 -6.14 -3.09
CA GLU A 159 15.26 -7.11 -2.51
C GLU A 159 14.52 -8.36 -2.04
N PHE A 160 13.37 -8.19 -1.41
CA PHE A 160 12.50 -9.31 -1.03
C PHE A 160 12.07 -10.11 -2.26
N LEU A 161 11.55 -9.46 -3.31
CA LEU A 161 11.10 -10.14 -4.53
C LEU A 161 12.24 -10.86 -5.23
N LEU A 162 13.41 -10.24 -5.31
CA LEU A 162 14.62 -10.83 -5.90
C LEU A 162 15.03 -12.07 -5.12
N LEU A 163 15.22 -11.93 -3.80
CA LEU A 163 15.66 -13.04 -2.95
C LEU A 163 14.63 -14.17 -2.93
N LYS A 164 13.34 -13.87 -2.87
CA LYS A 164 12.25 -14.85 -3.01
C LYS A 164 12.36 -15.64 -4.32
N THR A 165 12.62 -14.97 -5.44
CA THR A 165 12.74 -15.61 -6.75
C THR A 165 13.95 -16.55 -6.78
N LEU A 166 15.09 -16.12 -6.25
CA LEU A 166 16.30 -16.93 -6.16
C LEU A 166 16.12 -18.16 -5.25
N LEU A 167 15.45 -17.98 -4.11
CA LEU A 167 15.19 -19.08 -3.16
C LEU A 167 14.23 -20.13 -3.73
N LYS A 168 13.24 -19.73 -4.53
CA LYS A 168 12.30 -20.68 -5.15
C LYS A 168 12.92 -21.56 -6.25
N SER A 169 14.03 -21.16 -6.79
CA SER A 169 14.71 -21.87 -7.89
C SER A 169 16.23 -21.88 -7.68
N PRO A 170 16.73 -22.50 -6.60
CA PRO A 170 18.14 -22.55 -6.31
C PRO A 170 18.91 -23.28 -7.43
N GLY A 171 20.02 -22.70 -7.87
CA GLY A 171 20.86 -23.26 -8.92
C GLY A 171 20.41 -22.98 -10.36
N ARG A 172 19.32 -22.24 -10.57
CA ARG A 172 18.92 -21.79 -11.91
C ARG A 172 19.65 -20.49 -12.26
N VAL A 173 20.29 -20.46 -13.42
CA VAL A 173 20.83 -19.23 -14.01
C VAL A 173 19.70 -18.48 -14.71
N TRP A 174 19.57 -17.19 -14.46
CA TRP A 174 18.52 -16.31 -14.98
C TRP A 174 19.07 -15.39 -16.07
#